data_12500aa6abc8afa5df96cd5638344834
#
_entry.id   12500aa6abc8afa5df96cd5638344834
#
_cell.length_a   1.000
_cell.length_b   1.000
_cell.length_c   1.000
_cell.angle_alpha   90.00
_cell.angle_beta   90.00
_cell.angle_gamma   90.00
#
_symmetry.space_group_name_H-M   'P 1'
#
loop_
_entity.id
_entity.type
_entity.pdbx_description
1 polymer ?
#
loop_
_entity_poly.entity_id
_entity_poly.type
_entity_poly.pdbx_seq_one_letter_code
_entity_poly.pdbx_strand_id
1 'polypeptide(L)'
;PYISNIQLYYTLNRSFIFKLLIQYSFVGLILIALLCLGVIGKIGKFSIIESLFNDKTIRRHSILRHLFISIQLVICFLFLGMTWFVLQQSKLLESRLTAGLSEADKTTLFEVSLNGDKFVPIRQDMLRKFEQNPKIKTVCRNAMGLSGAWQLGEGRFSWDGITEQEAKTTLSHVYTDPSYFDLINQKPVKGRLYKPEETDKAIINESLARLLNRDPIGMQISVRYWGKEMTSYQIVGILPDAISNLNDWNSSQSVLPCIYMPFPENSVNMSCLVKVSPEYRKDFTAEVKAELYKYVNQATPIYINSMKEQAGFYLNYEQNLFRLISILSIVCILISLLGIYASVTLSTERRKKEVAIRKINGATPQTILFMFCKSSILQLFISAAIAFPLLIMILTSWLQHYTVRIPIGVIPFIILFILMVIVVAATIIWQLRRIANLNPAEIIKTE
;
A
#
# COMPACT_ATOMS: atom_id res chain seq x y z
N PRO A 1 13.06 0.13 -24.57
CA PRO A 1 12.66 1.54 -24.58
C PRO A 1 11.50 1.81 -23.62
N TYR A 2 10.54 0.86 -23.46
CA TYR A 2 9.37 1.06 -22.57
C TYR A 2 9.75 1.09 -21.07
N ILE A 3 10.68 0.24 -20.64
CA ILE A 3 11.11 0.17 -19.23
C ILE A 3 11.93 1.39 -18.82
N SER A 4 12.73 1.96 -19.73
CA SER A 4 13.49 3.20 -19.47
C SER A 4 12.57 4.42 -19.29
N ASN A 5 11.43 4.46 -19.97
CA ASN A 5 10.45 5.54 -19.81
C ASN A 5 9.69 5.44 -18.49
N ILE A 6 9.43 4.24 -17.96
CA ILE A 6 8.81 4.06 -16.65
C ILE A 6 9.76 4.51 -15.53
N GLN A 7 11.05 4.26 -15.63
CA GLN A 7 12.04 4.80 -14.68
C GLN A 7 12.12 6.34 -14.72
N LEU A 8 11.93 6.98 -15.87
CA LEU A 8 11.94 8.45 -15.99
C LEU A 8 10.72 9.12 -15.32
N TYR A 9 9.57 8.45 -15.29
CA TYR A 9 8.37 9.00 -14.64
C TYR A 9 8.42 8.94 -13.11
N TYR A 10 9.25 8.08 -12.51
CA TYR A 10 9.35 7.90 -11.06
C TYR A 10 10.64 8.39 -10.40
N THR A 11 11.59 8.88 -11.17
CA THR A 11 12.62 9.74 -10.60
C THR A 11 12.00 11.12 -10.36
N LEU A 12 11.18 11.22 -9.32
CA LEU A 12 10.85 12.51 -8.74
C LEU A 12 12.19 13.21 -8.51
N ASN A 13 12.48 14.17 -9.38
CA ASN A 13 13.72 14.93 -9.33
C ASN A 13 13.85 15.47 -7.91
N ARG A 14 14.86 15.05 -7.16
CA ARG A 14 15.07 15.48 -5.77
C ARG A 14 14.99 16.99 -5.64
N SER A 15 15.44 17.73 -6.67
CA SER A 15 15.36 19.19 -6.73
C SER A 15 13.91 19.68 -6.85
N PHE A 16 13.03 18.96 -7.53
CA PHE A 16 11.61 19.29 -7.64
C PHE A 16 10.86 19.08 -6.32
N ILE A 17 11.12 17.95 -5.65
CA ILE A 17 10.57 17.68 -4.30
C ILE A 17 11.06 18.74 -3.31
N PHE A 18 12.36 19.09 -3.35
CA PHE A 18 12.94 20.10 -2.48
C PHE A 18 12.34 21.49 -2.72
N LYS A 19 12.11 21.87 -3.98
CA LYS A 19 11.39 23.11 -4.33
C LYS A 19 9.96 23.12 -3.81
N LEU A 20 9.22 22.02 -3.98
CA LEU A 20 7.85 21.88 -3.45
C LEU A 20 7.85 21.98 -1.91
N LEU A 21 8.75 21.28 -1.23
CA LEU A 21 8.87 21.35 0.22
C LEU A 21 9.17 22.77 0.71
N ILE A 22 10.11 23.49 0.06
CA ILE A 22 10.40 24.89 0.40
C ILE A 22 9.17 25.77 0.14
N GLN A 23 8.51 25.60 -1.00
CA GLN A 23 7.34 26.41 -1.36
C GLN A 23 6.17 26.20 -0.38
N TYR A 24 5.86 24.96 -0.02
CA TYR A 24 4.79 24.66 0.96
C TYR A 24 5.19 25.04 2.39
N SER A 25 6.47 24.90 2.75
CA SER A 25 6.97 25.39 4.06
C SER A 25 6.86 26.89 4.16
N PHE A 26 7.16 27.61 3.08
CA PHE A 26 7.03 29.07 3.03
C PHE A 26 5.57 29.54 3.12
N VAL A 27 4.66 28.87 2.42
CA VAL A 27 3.20 29.09 2.56
C VAL A 27 2.74 28.83 3.98
N GLY A 28 3.21 27.74 4.59
CA GLY A 28 2.91 27.40 5.99
C GLY A 28 3.42 28.47 6.95
N LEU A 29 4.64 28.98 6.77
CA LEU A 29 5.20 30.06 7.58
C LEU A 29 4.40 31.35 7.45
N ILE A 30 3.96 31.71 6.22
CA ILE A 30 3.11 32.89 5.99
C ILE A 30 1.77 32.73 6.74
N LEU A 31 1.14 31.55 6.66
CA LEU A 31 -0.11 31.28 7.38
C LEU A 31 0.07 31.39 8.89
N ILE A 32 1.16 30.84 9.43
CA ILE A 32 1.50 30.95 10.86
C ILE A 32 1.74 32.43 11.23
N ALA A 33 2.48 33.19 10.42
CA ALA A 33 2.73 34.61 10.65
C ALA A 33 1.42 35.42 10.63
N LEU A 34 0.51 35.15 9.69
CA LEU A 34 -0.82 35.80 9.62
C LEU A 34 -1.67 35.46 10.83
N LEU A 35 -1.65 34.21 11.30
CA LEU A 35 -2.35 33.82 12.54
C LEU A 35 -1.75 34.53 13.76
N CYS A 36 -0.43 34.60 13.89
CA CYS A 36 0.25 35.31 14.97
C CYS A 36 -0.05 36.81 14.94
N LEU A 37 -0.02 37.45 13.78
CA LEU A 37 -0.38 38.86 13.61
C LEU A 37 -1.85 39.12 13.97
N GLY A 38 -2.75 38.20 13.58
CA GLY A 38 -4.17 38.27 13.98
C GLY A 38 -4.38 38.17 15.51
N VAL A 39 -3.56 37.35 16.17
CA VAL A 39 -3.58 37.24 17.65
C VAL A 39 -2.99 38.49 18.29
N ILE A 40 -1.82 38.96 17.86
CA ILE A 40 -1.13 40.16 18.37
C ILE A 40 -2.02 41.41 18.15
N GLY A 41 -2.63 41.59 16.97
CA GLY A 41 -3.53 42.70 16.69
C GLY A 41 -4.80 42.72 17.56
N LYS A 42 -5.24 41.53 18.06
CA LYS A 42 -6.32 41.44 19.02
C LYS A 42 -5.85 41.73 20.44
N ILE A 43 -4.66 41.27 20.85
CA ILE A 43 -4.09 41.53 22.17
C ILE A 43 -3.87 43.02 22.36
N GLY A 44 -3.39 43.76 21.34
CA GLY A 44 -3.19 45.22 21.41
C GLY A 44 -4.47 46.05 21.53
N LYS A 45 -5.64 45.48 21.26
CA LYS A 45 -6.97 46.14 21.40
C LYS A 45 -7.70 45.77 22.69
N PHE A 46 -7.14 44.91 23.54
CA PHE A 46 -7.76 44.55 24.82
C PHE A 46 -7.49 45.64 25.89
N SER A 47 -8.55 46.32 26.29
CA SER A 47 -8.52 47.08 27.52
C SER A 47 -8.52 46.13 28.72
N ILE A 48 -7.58 46.35 29.65
CA ILE A 48 -7.40 45.53 30.86
C ILE A 48 -8.69 45.51 31.70
N ILE A 49 -9.47 46.56 31.65
CA ILE A 49 -10.74 46.75 32.35
C ILE A 49 -11.84 45.82 31.78
N GLU A 50 -11.97 45.69 30.47
CA GLU A 50 -12.97 44.77 29.86
C GLU A 50 -12.66 43.31 30.13
N SER A 51 -11.41 42.91 30.29
CA SER A 51 -11.05 41.51 30.55
C SER A 51 -11.41 41.03 31.95
N LEU A 52 -11.55 41.94 32.89
CA LEU A 52 -11.86 41.64 34.31
C LEU A 52 -13.36 41.43 34.54
N PHE A 53 -14.21 42.05 33.73
CA PHE A 53 -15.70 42.10 33.97
C PHE A 53 -16.53 41.37 32.91
N ASN A 54 -15.93 40.79 31.85
CA ASN A 54 -16.74 40.25 30.74
C ASN A 54 -16.70 38.72 30.61
N ASP A 55 -17.62 38.06 31.31
CA ASP A 55 -17.83 36.60 31.32
C ASP A 55 -18.02 36.01 29.91
N LYS A 56 -18.57 36.81 28.96
CA LYS A 56 -18.82 36.40 27.54
C LYS A 56 -17.53 36.21 26.76
N THR A 57 -16.47 36.97 27.04
CA THR A 57 -15.15 36.84 26.35
C THR A 57 -14.45 35.56 26.76
N ILE A 58 -14.53 35.19 28.04
CA ILE A 58 -13.97 33.95 28.58
C ILE A 58 -14.59 32.71 27.92
N ARG A 59 -15.90 32.71 27.76
CA ARG A 59 -16.66 31.63 27.13
C ARG A 59 -16.31 31.48 25.65
N ARG A 60 -16.13 32.58 24.93
CA ARG A 60 -15.76 32.59 23.49
C ARG A 60 -14.36 32.03 23.26
N HIS A 61 -13.40 32.34 24.06
CA HIS A 61 -12.04 31.78 23.98
C HIS A 61 -12.00 30.30 24.30
N SER A 62 -12.85 29.83 25.19
CA SER A 62 -13.00 28.40 25.47
C SER A 62 -13.52 27.63 24.25
N ILE A 63 -14.54 28.15 23.56
CA ILE A 63 -15.13 27.52 22.38
C ILE A 63 -14.12 27.41 21.23
N LEU A 64 -13.39 28.49 20.93
CA LEU A 64 -12.38 28.49 19.87
C LEU A 64 -11.27 27.44 20.14
N ARG A 65 -10.81 27.34 21.38
CA ARG A 65 -9.81 26.32 21.75
C ARG A 65 -10.34 24.91 21.53
N HIS A 66 -11.56 24.63 21.98
CA HIS A 66 -12.17 23.31 21.77
C HIS A 66 -12.36 23.00 20.27
N LEU A 67 -12.71 24.00 19.47
CA LEU A 67 -12.83 23.86 18.01
C LEU A 67 -11.47 23.50 17.39
N PHE A 68 -10.38 24.21 17.74
CA PHE A 68 -9.04 23.91 17.22
C PHE A 68 -8.58 22.51 17.58
N ILE A 69 -8.78 22.07 18.82
CA ILE A 69 -8.44 20.71 19.23
C ILE A 69 -9.28 19.67 18.49
N SER A 70 -10.58 19.94 18.32
CA SER A 70 -11.43 19.02 17.55
C SER A 70 -10.99 18.89 16.10
N ILE A 71 -10.65 19.99 15.43
CA ILE A 71 -10.10 19.97 14.06
C ILE A 71 -8.78 19.17 14.01
N GLN A 72 -7.89 19.40 14.96
CA GLN A 72 -6.64 18.67 15.10
C GLN A 72 -6.86 17.15 15.25
N LEU A 73 -7.81 16.76 16.10
CA LEU A 73 -8.17 15.36 16.30
C LEU A 73 -8.82 14.74 15.05
N VAL A 74 -9.67 15.50 14.33
CA VAL A 74 -10.21 15.05 13.02
C VAL A 74 -9.10 14.74 12.05
N ILE A 75 -8.13 15.66 11.88
CA ILE A 75 -6.98 15.47 10.99
C ILE A 75 -6.16 14.25 11.44
N CYS A 76 -5.95 14.07 12.74
CA CYS A 76 -5.23 12.94 13.30
C CYS A 76 -5.93 11.60 12.97
N PHE A 77 -7.26 11.51 13.14
CA PHE A 77 -8.03 10.34 12.76
C PHE A 77 -7.96 10.04 11.26
N LEU A 78 -8.00 11.07 10.40
CA LEU A 78 -7.89 10.91 8.96
C LEU A 78 -6.53 10.32 8.57
N PHE A 79 -5.42 10.89 9.06
CA PHE A 79 -4.09 10.38 8.73
C PHE A 79 -3.82 8.98 9.29
N LEU A 80 -4.20 8.71 10.53
CA LEU A 80 -4.08 7.37 11.13
C LEU A 80 -4.91 6.33 10.39
N GLY A 81 -6.15 6.69 10.05
CA GLY A 81 -7.02 5.83 9.27
C GLY A 81 -6.46 5.53 7.89
N MET A 82 -6.02 6.56 7.15
CA MET A 82 -5.36 6.37 5.86
C MET A 82 -4.11 5.50 5.99
N THR A 83 -3.26 5.72 7.00
CA THR A 83 -2.08 4.88 7.23
C THR A 83 -2.44 3.41 7.40
N TRP A 84 -3.46 3.10 8.19
CA TRP A 84 -3.94 1.73 8.39
C TRP A 84 -4.41 1.10 7.08
N PHE A 85 -5.30 1.78 6.36
CA PHE A 85 -5.90 1.24 5.15
C PHE A 85 -4.90 1.12 3.99
N VAL A 86 -3.99 2.08 3.82
CA VAL A 86 -2.91 1.98 2.82
C VAL A 86 -1.99 0.80 3.12
N LEU A 87 -1.65 0.55 4.40
CA LEU A 87 -0.86 -0.62 4.79
C LEU A 87 -1.57 -1.92 4.46
N GLN A 88 -2.87 -2.03 4.77
CA GLN A 88 -3.64 -3.24 4.49
C GLN A 88 -3.81 -3.47 2.98
N GLN A 89 -4.07 -2.41 2.21
CA GLN A 89 -4.15 -2.49 0.76
C GLN A 89 -2.82 -2.93 0.15
N SER A 90 -1.70 -2.35 0.59
CA SER A 90 -0.37 -2.73 0.13
C SER A 90 -0.06 -4.21 0.43
N LYS A 91 -0.41 -4.71 1.63
CA LYS A 91 -0.25 -6.13 1.98
C LYS A 91 -1.13 -7.05 1.12
N LEU A 92 -2.38 -6.65 0.87
CA LEU A 92 -3.28 -7.41 0.00
C LEU A 92 -2.70 -7.49 -1.42
N LEU A 93 -2.26 -6.37 -1.97
CA LEU A 93 -1.65 -6.32 -3.29
C LEU A 93 -0.38 -7.19 -3.33
N GLU A 94 0.51 -7.08 -2.35
CA GLU A 94 1.71 -7.90 -2.27
C GLU A 94 1.39 -9.40 -2.25
N SER A 95 0.41 -9.82 -1.45
CA SER A 95 0.01 -11.22 -1.38
C SER A 95 -0.54 -11.74 -2.71
N ARG A 96 -1.25 -10.90 -3.44
CA ARG A 96 -1.78 -11.24 -4.77
C ARG A 96 -0.70 -11.26 -5.83
N LEU A 97 0.23 -10.31 -5.79
CA LEU A 97 1.38 -10.21 -6.68
C LEU A 97 2.29 -11.43 -6.61
N THR A 98 2.50 -11.91 -5.42
CA THR A 98 3.38 -13.05 -5.16
C THR A 98 2.64 -14.39 -5.19
N ALA A 99 1.42 -14.43 -5.75
CA ALA A 99 0.60 -15.64 -5.86
C ALA A 99 0.48 -16.44 -4.55
N GLY A 100 0.53 -15.74 -3.40
CA GLY A 100 0.48 -16.37 -2.08
C GLY A 100 1.76 -17.11 -1.67
N LEU A 101 2.89 -16.87 -2.33
CA LEU A 101 4.20 -17.45 -1.96
C LEU A 101 4.57 -17.13 -0.51
N SER A 102 5.23 -18.07 0.16
CA SER A 102 5.80 -17.84 1.49
C SER A 102 6.88 -16.76 1.47
N GLU A 103 7.17 -16.11 2.60
CA GLU A 103 8.25 -15.12 2.70
C GLU A 103 9.63 -15.71 2.33
N ALA A 104 9.84 -17.01 2.61
CA ALA A 104 11.04 -17.73 2.21
C ALA A 104 11.11 -17.89 0.68
N ASP A 105 10.01 -18.28 0.05
CA ASP A 105 9.94 -18.44 -1.40
C ASP A 105 10.10 -17.11 -2.14
N LYS A 106 9.51 -16.04 -1.63
CA LYS A 106 9.67 -14.68 -2.20
C LYS A 106 11.13 -14.23 -2.27
N THR A 107 11.97 -14.69 -1.35
CA THR A 107 13.40 -14.32 -1.29
C THR A 107 14.32 -15.30 -2.01
N THR A 108 13.85 -16.51 -2.33
CA THR A 108 14.64 -17.55 -2.98
C THR A 108 14.24 -17.81 -4.44
N LEU A 109 13.13 -17.25 -4.89
CA LEU A 109 12.70 -17.30 -6.28
C LEU A 109 13.16 -16.03 -6.99
N PHE A 110 14.00 -16.19 -8.00
CA PHE A 110 14.54 -15.11 -8.82
C PHE A 110 14.02 -15.19 -10.25
N GLU A 111 13.83 -14.02 -10.84
CA GLU A 111 13.69 -13.86 -12.28
C GLU A 111 15.02 -13.40 -12.87
N VAL A 112 15.51 -14.13 -13.87
CA VAL A 112 16.68 -13.78 -14.68
C VAL A 112 16.18 -13.44 -16.07
N SER A 113 16.23 -12.18 -16.47
CA SER A 113 15.80 -11.75 -17.79
C SER A 113 16.88 -12.02 -18.83
N LEU A 114 16.57 -12.88 -19.81
CA LEU A 114 17.38 -13.18 -20.98
C LEU A 114 16.72 -12.66 -22.25
N ASN A 115 16.06 -11.52 -22.15
CA ASN A 115 15.30 -10.90 -23.24
C ASN A 115 16.22 -10.16 -24.22
N GLY A 116 15.90 -10.30 -25.51
CA GLY A 116 16.59 -9.64 -26.61
C GLY A 116 17.64 -10.50 -27.31
N ASP A 117 17.98 -10.10 -28.54
CA ASP A 117 18.82 -10.85 -29.47
C ASP A 117 20.22 -11.19 -28.92
N LYS A 118 20.76 -10.33 -28.08
CA LYS A 118 22.09 -10.52 -27.46
C LYS A 118 22.16 -11.77 -26.57
N PHE A 119 21.05 -12.17 -25.99
CA PHE A 119 20.99 -13.34 -25.11
C PHE A 119 20.60 -14.62 -25.83
N VAL A 120 20.03 -14.55 -27.04
CA VAL A 120 19.57 -15.75 -27.80
C VAL A 120 20.66 -16.81 -27.91
N PRO A 121 21.94 -16.49 -28.28
CA PRO A 121 22.96 -17.50 -28.46
C PRO A 121 23.37 -18.23 -27.18
N ILE A 122 23.22 -17.61 -26.02
CA ILE A 122 23.72 -18.15 -24.76
C ILE A 122 22.62 -18.75 -23.86
N ARG A 123 21.35 -18.65 -24.26
CA ARG A 123 20.20 -19.11 -23.45
C ARG A 123 20.26 -20.57 -23.06
N GLN A 124 20.53 -21.43 -24.04
CA GLN A 124 20.60 -22.87 -23.81
C GLN A 124 21.79 -23.26 -22.91
N ASP A 125 22.90 -22.55 -23.03
CA ASP A 125 24.05 -22.75 -22.16
C ASP A 125 23.74 -22.31 -20.73
N MET A 126 23.09 -21.16 -20.56
CA MET A 126 22.67 -20.65 -19.24
C MET A 126 21.64 -21.57 -18.58
N LEU A 127 20.67 -22.08 -19.33
CA LEU A 127 19.70 -23.06 -18.81
C LEU A 127 20.40 -24.30 -18.29
N ARG A 128 21.31 -24.90 -19.09
CA ARG A 128 22.11 -26.07 -18.67
C ARG A 128 22.89 -25.79 -17.41
N LYS A 129 23.55 -24.62 -17.31
CA LYS A 129 24.29 -24.21 -16.11
C LYS A 129 23.40 -24.09 -14.88
N PHE A 130 22.18 -23.56 -15.04
CA PHE A 130 21.23 -23.51 -13.94
C PHE A 130 20.77 -24.90 -13.52
N GLU A 131 20.44 -25.79 -14.45
CA GLU A 131 20.01 -27.16 -14.19
C GLU A 131 21.11 -28.02 -13.54
N GLN A 132 22.38 -27.79 -13.91
CA GLN A 132 23.52 -28.51 -13.36
C GLN A 132 23.99 -27.99 -11.99
N ASN A 133 23.52 -26.82 -11.57
CA ASN A 133 23.92 -26.24 -10.29
C ASN A 133 23.14 -26.85 -9.12
N PRO A 134 23.82 -27.60 -8.19
CA PRO A 134 23.12 -28.28 -7.10
C PRO A 134 22.48 -27.33 -6.09
N LYS A 135 22.83 -26.03 -6.10
CA LYS A 135 22.23 -25.00 -5.27
C LYS A 135 20.92 -24.45 -5.85
N ILE A 136 20.59 -24.83 -7.09
CA ILE A 136 19.35 -24.44 -7.79
C ILE A 136 18.38 -25.60 -7.73
N LYS A 137 17.18 -25.35 -7.20
CA LYS A 137 16.15 -26.38 -7.00
C LYS A 137 15.28 -26.60 -8.23
N THR A 138 14.94 -25.52 -8.91
CA THR A 138 14.00 -25.56 -10.06
C THR A 138 14.32 -24.39 -10.99
N VAL A 139 14.24 -24.66 -12.29
CA VAL A 139 14.35 -23.66 -13.36
C VAL A 139 13.11 -23.77 -14.22
N CYS A 140 12.56 -22.63 -14.63
CA CYS A 140 11.40 -22.56 -15.49
C CYS A 140 11.59 -21.46 -16.54
N ARG A 141 11.29 -21.75 -17.79
CA ARG A 141 11.24 -20.74 -18.85
C ARG A 141 9.89 -20.04 -18.82
N ASN A 142 9.93 -18.73 -18.94
CA ASN A 142 8.72 -17.91 -19.00
C ASN A 142 8.99 -16.70 -19.92
N ALA A 143 8.00 -16.27 -20.68
CA ALA A 143 8.19 -15.18 -21.64
C ALA A 143 8.31 -13.81 -20.95
N MET A 144 7.69 -13.61 -19.80
CA MET A 144 7.53 -12.30 -19.16
C MET A 144 7.84 -12.26 -17.66
N GLY A 145 8.38 -13.35 -17.10
CA GLY A 145 8.56 -13.46 -15.64
C GLY A 145 7.24 -13.73 -14.91
N LEU A 146 7.25 -13.60 -13.59
CA LEU A 146 6.06 -13.89 -12.75
C LEU A 146 4.99 -12.79 -12.79
N SER A 147 5.40 -11.57 -13.08
CA SER A 147 4.53 -10.39 -13.02
C SER A 147 4.03 -9.92 -14.38
N GLY A 148 4.36 -10.64 -15.46
CA GLY A 148 4.05 -10.24 -16.81
C GLY A 148 3.15 -11.21 -17.55
N ALA A 149 2.14 -10.67 -18.21
CA ALA A 149 1.39 -11.33 -19.28
C ALA A 149 1.26 -10.37 -20.44
N TRP A 150 1.29 -10.91 -21.65
CA TRP A 150 1.01 -10.11 -22.84
C TRP A 150 -0.50 -9.95 -23.01
N GLN A 151 -0.91 -8.79 -23.50
CA GLN A 151 -2.32 -8.54 -23.82
C GLN A 151 -2.60 -8.83 -25.29
N LEU A 152 -3.66 -9.58 -25.54
CA LEU A 152 -4.22 -9.86 -26.86
C LEU A 152 -5.46 -8.99 -27.04
N GLY A 153 -5.39 -8.04 -27.95
CA GLY A 153 -6.54 -7.25 -28.37
C GLY A 153 -7.37 -7.98 -29.42
N GLU A 154 -8.40 -7.30 -29.89
CA GLU A 154 -9.34 -7.75 -30.92
C GLU A 154 -8.66 -8.39 -32.13
N GLY A 155 -9.21 -9.52 -32.62
CA GLY A 155 -8.71 -10.26 -33.79
C GLY A 155 -7.42 -11.05 -33.56
N ARG A 156 -6.90 -11.10 -32.33
CA ARG A 156 -5.71 -11.89 -31.99
C ARG A 156 -6.01 -13.22 -31.30
N PHE A 157 -7.26 -13.47 -31.00
CA PHE A 157 -7.76 -14.75 -30.48
C PHE A 157 -9.13 -15.06 -31.06
N SER A 158 -9.46 -16.35 -31.10
CA SER A 158 -10.73 -16.81 -31.57
C SER A 158 -11.04 -18.20 -31.01
N TRP A 159 -12.31 -18.53 -30.89
CA TRP A 159 -12.84 -19.85 -30.59
C TRP A 159 -14.15 -20.07 -31.30
N ASP A 160 -14.60 -21.32 -31.39
CA ASP A 160 -15.83 -21.65 -32.04
C ASP A 160 -17.03 -21.03 -31.33
N GLY A 161 -17.85 -20.27 -32.07
CA GLY A 161 -19.00 -19.54 -31.54
C GLY A 161 -18.66 -18.26 -30.74
N ILE A 162 -17.48 -17.66 -30.93
CA ILE A 162 -17.13 -16.36 -30.34
C ILE A 162 -18.12 -15.28 -30.80
N THR A 163 -18.64 -14.53 -29.87
CA THR A 163 -19.51 -13.38 -30.15
C THR A 163 -18.68 -12.12 -30.44
N GLU A 164 -19.29 -11.13 -31.11
CA GLU A 164 -18.65 -9.84 -31.41
C GLU A 164 -18.21 -9.10 -30.13
N GLN A 165 -18.97 -9.24 -29.06
CA GLN A 165 -18.65 -8.62 -27.74
C GLN A 165 -17.47 -9.33 -27.07
N GLU A 166 -17.42 -10.66 -27.12
CA GLU A 166 -16.31 -11.45 -26.59
C GLU A 166 -15.01 -11.16 -27.36
N ALA A 167 -15.07 -11.02 -28.66
CA ALA A 167 -13.93 -10.70 -29.52
C ALA A 167 -13.31 -9.32 -29.23
N LYS A 168 -14.07 -8.39 -28.64
CA LYS A 168 -13.59 -7.07 -28.19
C LYS A 168 -12.94 -7.10 -26.80
N THR A 169 -13.03 -8.21 -26.08
CA THR A 169 -12.43 -8.35 -24.74
C THR A 169 -10.91 -8.44 -24.86
N THR A 170 -10.20 -7.81 -23.93
CA THR A 170 -8.74 -7.98 -23.81
C THR A 170 -8.45 -9.29 -23.11
N LEU A 171 -7.67 -10.16 -23.74
CA LEU A 171 -7.16 -11.41 -23.19
C LEU A 171 -5.71 -11.25 -22.77
N SER A 172 -5.37 -11.72 -21.59
CA SER A 172 -3.97 -11.91 -21.21
C SER A 172 -3.45 -13.26 -21.64
N HIS A 173 -2.17 -13.36 -22.01
CA HIS A 173 -1.54 -14.64 -22.33
C HIS A 173 -0.14 -14.74 -21.74
N VAL A 174 0.21 -15.94 -21.33
CA VAL A 174 1.53 -16.27 -20.75
C VAL A 174 2.08 -17.50 -21.46
N TYR A 175 3.31 -17.42 -21.95
CA TYR A 175 4.07 -18.59 -22.41
C TYR A 175 4.98 -19.06 -21.30
N THR A 176 4.83 -20.32 -20.87
CA THR A 176 5.59 -20.85 -19.75
C THR A 176 5.76 -22.36 -19.81
N ASP A 177 6.74 -22.88 -19.07
CA ASP A 177 6.89 -24.32 -18.85
C ASP A 177 5.91 -24.81 -17.78
N PRO A 178 5.54 -26.10 -17.76
CA PRO A 178 4.66 -26.67 -16.74
C PRO A 178 5.15 -26.49 -15.30
N SER A 179 6.46 -26.46 -15.09
CA SER A 179 7.09 -26.20 -13.78
C SER A 179 6.78 -24.83 -13.19
N TYR A 180 6.27 -23.89 -14.00
CA TYR A 180 5.80 -22.60 -13.54
C TYR A 180 4.71 -22.71 -12.47
N PHE A 181 3.75 -23.62 -12.69
CA PHE A 181 2.61 -23.77 -11.79
C PHE A 181 3.01 -24.32 -10.42
N ASP A 182 4.02 -25.19 -10.40
CA ASP A 182 4.60 -25.69 -9.14
C ASP A 182 5.38 -24.58 -8.39
N LEU A 183 6.12 -23.74 -9.14
CA LEU A 183 6.86 -22.61 -8.58
C LEU A 183 5.93 -21.58 -7.90
N ILE A 184 4.76 -21.33 -8.47
CA ILE A 184 3.76 -20.40 -7.90
C ILE A 184 2.72 -21.08 -7.02
N ASN A 185 2.91 -22.39 -6.73
CA ASN A 185 2.03 -23.22 -5.91
C ASN A 185 0.55 -23.18 -6.35
N GLN A 186 0.32 -23.16 -7.67
CA GLN A 186 -1.02 -23.19 -8.25
C GLN A 186 -1.39 -24.59 -8.76
N LYS A 187 -2.59 -25.04 -8.36
CA LYS A 187 -3.18 -26.30 -8.81
C LYS A 187 -4.43 -26.01 -9.64
N PRO A 188 -4.71 -26.82 -10.66
CA PRO A 188 -5.93 -26.66 -11.43
C PRO A 188 -7.18 -26.91 -10.57
N VAL A 189 -8.19 -26.05 -10.74
CA VAL A 189 -9.52 -26.21 -10.13
C VAL A 189 -10.30 -27.29 -10.86
N LYS A 190 -10.07 -27.39 -12.18
CA LYS A 190 -10.70 -28.40 -13.06
C LYS A 190 -9.71 -28.83 -14.14
N GLY A 191 -9.75 -30.10 -14.53
CA GLY A 191 -8.85 -30.65 -15.53
C GLY A 191 -7.45 -30.94 -14.99
N ARG A 192 -6.42 -30.71 -15.81
CA ARG A 192 -5.01 -31.00 -15.49
C ARG A 192 -4.06 -29.94 -16.04
N LEU A 193 -2.81 -29.97 -15.61
CA LEU A 193 -1.73 -29.23 -16.27
C LEU A 193 -1.32 -29.91 -17.58
N TYR A 194 -0.82 -29.14 -18.53
CA TYR A 194 -0.19 -29.72 -19.73
C TYR A 194 1.20 -30.27 -19.37
N LYS A 195 1.65 -31.27 -20.14
CA LYS A 195 2.96 -31.89 -19.97
C LYS A 195 4.02 -31.17 -20.82
N PRO A 196 5.31 -31.32 -20.53
CA PRO A 196 6.38 -30.67 -21.32
C PRO A 196 6.34 -30.99 -22.82
N GLU A 197 5.88 -32.18 -23.19
CA GLU A 197 5.78 -32.63 -24.59
C GLU A 197 4.54 -32.11 -25.33
N GLU A 198 3.56 -31.60 -24.59
CA GLU A 198 2.30 -31.13 -25.15
C GLU A 198 2.39 -29.67 -25.57
N THR A 199 2.70 -29.42 -26.84
CA THR A 199 2.87 -28.06 -27.41
C THR A 199 1.57 -27.45 -27.93
N ASP A 200 0.48 -28.25 -28.05
CA ASP A 200 -0.83 -27.87 -28.53
C ASP A 200 -1.91 -27.75 -27.44
N LYS A 201 -1.52 -27.82 -26.19
CA LYS A 201 -2.43 -27.73 -25.04
C LYS A 201 -2.28 -26.37 -24.34
N ALA A 202 -3.38 -25.90 -23.74
CA ALA A 202 -3.38 -24.68 -22.95
C ALA A 202 -4.18 -24.84 -21.66
N ILE A 203 -3.91 -23.96 -20.74
CA ILE A 203 -4.64 -23.82 -19.48
C ILE A 203 -5.22 -22.40 -19.44
N ILE A 204 -6.40 -22.23 -18.89
CA ILE A 204 -7.06 -20.93 -18.74
C ILE A 204 -7.29 -20.62 -17.27
N ASN A 205 -7.55 -19.35 -16.95
CA ASN A 205 -8.01 -18.99 -15.60
C ASN A 205 -9.55 -19.04 -15.51
N GLU A 206 -10.07 -18.97 -14.27
CA GLU A 206 -11.52 -18.96 -14.04
C GLU A 206 -12.22 -17.78 -14.71
N SER A 207 -11.58 -16.63 -14.84
CA SER A 207 -12.13 -15.46 -15.51
C SER A 207 -12.39 -15.73 -16.99
N LEU A 208 -11.47 -16.40 -17.69
CA LEU A 208 -11.69 -16.81 -19.08
C LEU A 208 -12.73 -17.94 -19.15
N ALA A 209 -12.73 -18.88 -18.22
CA ALA A 209 -13.74 -19.93 -18.17
C ALA A 209 -15.17 -19.38 -18.00
N ARG A 210 -15.33 -18.33 -17.16
CA ARG A 210 -16.62 -17.62 -17.01
C ARG A 210 -17.02 -16.87 -18.29
N LEU A 211 -16.07 -16.24 -18.99
CA LEU A 211 -16.33 -15.55 -20.24
C LEU A 211 -16.87 -16.51 -21.32
N LEU A 212 -16.31 -17.71 -21.41
CA LEU A 212 -16.74 -18.72 -22.39
C LEU A 212 -18.16 -19.25 -22.14
N ASN A 213 -18.73 -19.06 -20.95
CA ASN A 213 -20.09 -19.42 -20.54
C ASN A 213 -20.53 -20.85 -20.92
N ARG A 214 -19.58 -21.79 -20.98
CA ARG A 214 -19.73 -23.22 -21.28
C ARG A 214 -18.57 -24.01 -20.69
N ASP A 215 -18.63 -25.35 -20.72
CA ASP A 215 -17.47 -26.14 -20.25
C ASP A 215 -16.30 -25.97 -21.21
N PRO A 216 -15.20 -25.33 -20.79
CA PRO A 216 -14.10 -25.04 -21.69
C PRO A 216 -13.15 -26.21 -21.89
N ILE A 217 -13.22 -27.28 -21.07
CA ILE A 217 -12.31 -28.42 -21.19
C ILE A 217 -12.52 -29.15 -22.49
N GLY A 218 -11.45 -29.29 -23.28
CA GLY A 218 -11.47 -29.91 -24.60
C GLY A 218 -11.74 -28.93 -25.74
N MET A 219 -12.16 -27.70 -25.47
CA MET A 219 -12.36 -26.67 -26.50
C MET A 219 -11.05 -26.26 -27.15
N GLN A 220 -11.13 -25.86 -28.44
CA GLN A 220 -10.03 -25.23 -29.16
C GLN A 220 -10.12 -23.72 -29.04
N ILE A 221 -9.00 -23.10 -28.68
CA ILE A 221 -8.80 -21.66 -28.71
C ILE A 221 -7.61 -21.33 -29.60
N SER A 222 -7.82 -20.44 -30.54
CA SER A 222 -6.80 -20.02 -31.50
C SER A 222 -6.24 -18.67 -31.10
N VAL A 223 -4.92 -18.54 -31.09
CA VAL A 223 -4.19 -17.32 -30.66
C VAL A 223 -3.21 -16.90 -31.75
N ARG A 224 -3.20 -15.61 -32.09
CA ARG A 224 -2.25 -15.02 -33.01
C ARG A 224 -1.18 -14.22 -32.26
N TYR A 225 0.06 -14.61 -32.44
CA TYR A 225 1.19 -13.92 -31.88
C TYR A 225 1.94 -13.14 -32.97
N TRP A 226 2.21 -11.87 -32.72
CA TRP A 226 3.06 -10.92 -33.51
C TRP A 226 3.41 -11.38 -34.94
N GLY A 227 2.52 -11.13 -35.90
CA GLY A 227 2.76 -11.40 -37.34
C GLY A 227 2.79 -12.85 -37.75
N LYS A 228 2.55 -13.81 -36.85
CA LYS A 228 2.44 -15.24 -37.15
C LYS A 228 1.00 -15.63 -37.48
N GLU A 229 0.83 -16.82 -38.04
CA GLU A 229 -0.49 -17.44 -38.25
C GLU A 229 -1.17 -17.77 -36.91
N MET A 230 -2.48 -17.96 -36.95
CA MET A 230 -3.26 -18.43 -35.80
C MET A 230 -2.80 -19.81 -35.38
N THR A 231 -2.39 -19.98 -34.14
CA THR A 231 -2.07 -21.29 -33.57
C THR A 231 -3.19 -21.72 -32.64
N SER A 232 -3.68 -22.94 -32.83
CA SER A 232 -4.79 -23.48 -32.03
C SER A 232 -4.27 -24.33 -30.88
N TYR A 233 -4.87 -24.12 -29.70
CA TYR A 233 -4.55 -24.84 -28.47
C TYR A 233 -5.81 -25.47 -27.91
N GLN A 234 -5.73 -26.73 -27.45
CA GLN A 234 -6.82 -27.37 -26.73
C GLN A 234 -6.73 -27.06 -25.23
N ILE A 235 -7.82 -26.59 -24.64
CA ILE A 235 -7.92 -26.30 -23.23
C ILE A 235 -7.98 -27.60 -22.43
N VAL A 236 -7.01 -27.83 -21.52
CA VAL A 236 -6.91 -29.05 -20.71
C VAL A 236 -7.11 -28.82 -19.22
N GLY A 237 -7.07 -27.55 -18.78
CA GLY A 237 -7.22 -27.22 -17.37
C GLY A 237 -7.67 -25.79 -17.10
N ILE A 238 -8.19 -25.59 -15.88
CA ILE A 238 -8.62 -24.30 -15.37
C ILE A 238 -7.87 -24.02 -14.08
N LEU A 239 -7.18 -22.87 -13.99
CA LEU A 239 -6.51 -22.38 -12.79
C LEU A 239 -7.38 -21.36 -12.05
N PRO A 240 -7.20 -21.22 -10.72
CA PRO A 240 -7.82 -20.12 -10.00
C PRO A 240 -7.33 -18.78 -10.55
N ASP A 241 -8.16 -17.76 -10.40
CA ASP A 241 -7.79 -16.40 -10.77
C ASP A 241 -6.61 -15.90 -9.93
N ALA A 242 -5.49 -15.67 -10.59
CA ALA A 242 -4.33 -15.00 -10.02
C ALA A 242 -4.14 -13.66 -10.73
N ILE A 243 -3.57 -12.68 -10.05
CA ILE A 243 -3.16 -11.45 -10.71
C ILE A 243 -1.93 -11.77 -11.55
N SER A 244 -2.18 -12.05 -12.83
CA SER A 244 -1.14 -12.31 -13.81
C SER A 244 -0.61 -11.03 -14.47
N ASN A 245 -1.25 -9.89 -14.23
CA ASN A 245 -0.90 -8.63 -14.88
C ASN A 245 -1.12 -7.43 -13.95
N LEU A 246 -0.03 -6.86 -13.48
CA LEU A 246 0.00 -5.66 -12.63
C LEU A 246 -0.16 -4.36 -13.41
N ASN A 247 0.00 -4.41 -14.73
CA ASN A 247 -0.09 -3.22 -15.56
C ASN A 247 -1.53 -2.72 -15.75
N ASP A 248 -2.53 -3.47 -15.28
CA ASP A 248 -3.95 -3.12 -15.40
C ASP A 248 -4.54 -2.45 -14.17
N TRP A 249 -3.78 -1.58 -13.53
CA TRP A 249 -4.28 -0.72 -12.45
C TRP A 249 -5.49 0.11 -12.84
N ASN A 250 -5.66 0.35 -14.14
CA ASN A 250 -6.76 1.14 -14.71
C ASN A 250 -7.88 0.32 -15.33
N SER A 251 -7.78 -1.02 -15.35
CA SER A 251 -8.88 -1.82 -15.89
C SER A 251 -9.98 -1.99 -14.86
N SER A 252 -11.22 -1.80 -15.29
CA SER A 252 -12.40 -2.03 -14.45
C SER A 252 -12.63 -3.53 -14.12
N GLN A 253 -11.79 -4.42 -14.63
CA GLN A 253 -11.84 -5.85 -14.41
C GLN A 253 -10.82 -6.28 -13.36
N SER A 254 -11.27 -6.93 -12.32
CA SER A 254 -10.45 -7.35 -11.18
C SER A 254 -9.39 -8.41 -11.52
N VAL A 255 -9.62 -9.20 -12.56
CA VAL A 255 -8.69 -10.17 -13.11
C VAL A 255 -8.98 -10.29 -14.60
N LEU A 256 -7.97 -10.13 -15.45
CA LEU A 256 -8.13 -10.34 -16.87
C LEU A 256 -8.31 -11.82 -17.19
N PRO A 257 -9.18 -12.17 -18.14
CA PRO A 257 -9.19 -13.48 -18.74
C PRO A 257 -7.80 -13.82 -19.27
N CYS A 258 -7.25 -14.98 -18.88
CA CYS A 258 -5.87 -15.35 -19.17
C CYS A 258 -5.76 -16.77 -19.71
N ILE A 259 -4.89 -16.94 -20.72
CA ILE A 259 -4.50 -18.24 -21.26
C ILE A 259 -3.02 -18.49 -21.04
N TYR A 260 -2.67 -19.66 -20.53
CA TYR A 260 -1.31 -20.14 -20.33
C TYR A 260 -1.00 -21.18 -21.40
N MET A 261 0.07 -20.95 -22.14
CA MET A 261 0.47 -21.77 -23.29
C MET A 261 1.90 -22.26 -23.11
N PRO A 262 2.27 -23.41 -23.69
CA PRO A 262 3.65 -23.91 -23.70
C PRO A 262 4.63 -22.87 -24.26
N PHE A 263 5.84 -22.83 -23.67
CA PHE A 263 6.87 -21.87 -24.06
C PHE A 263 7.37 -22.22 -25.48
N PRO A 264 7.31 -21.28 -26.45
CA PRO A 264 7.78 -21.52 -27.81
C PRO A 264 9.31 -21.46 -27.86
N GLU A 265 9.96 -22.48 -28.40
CA GLU A 265 11.42 -22.61 -28.45
C GLU A 265 12.11 -21.42 -29.14
N ASN A 266 11.48 -20.86 -30.17
CA ASN A 266 12.01 -19.75 -30.98
C ASN A 266 11.58 -18.36 -30.45
N SER A 267 11.24 -18.22 -29.18
CA SER A 267 10.85 -16.93 -28.62
C SER A 267 12.07 -16.01 -28.48
N VAL A 268 11.96 -14.76 -28.93
CA VAL A 268 12.99 -13.72 -28.70
C VAL A 268 12.97 -13.23 -27.25
N ASN A 269 11.84 -13.35 -26.58
CA ASN A 269 11.67 -12.95 -25.19
C ASN A 269 11.66 -14.19 -24.30
N MET A 270 12.58 -14.27 -23.39
CA MET A 270 12.68 -15.32 -22.40
C MET A 270 13.20 -14.77 -21.07
N SER A 271 12.51 -15.07 -20.00
CA SER A 271 13.02 -14.97 -18.64
C SER A 271 13.12 -16.38 -18.04
N CYS A 272 14.06 -16.60 -17.17
CA CYS A 272 14.13 -17.81 -16.37
C CYS A 272 13.68 -17.51 -14.95
N LEU A 273 12.74 -18.28 -14.45
CA LEU A 273 12.41 -18.31 -13.03
C LEU A 273 13.24 -19.39 -12.37
N VAL A 274 14.06 -18.99 -11.41
CA VAL A 274 15.07 -19.84 -10.79
C VAL A 274 14.83 -19.87 -9.27
N LYS A 275 14.48 -21.04 -8.74
CA LYS A 275 14.35 -21.24 -7.29
C LYS A 275 15.66 -21.75 -6.74
N VAL A 276 16.29 -20.96 -5.86
CA VAL A 276 17.61 -21.27 -5.27
C VAL A 276 17.48 -21.76 -3.83
N SER A 277 18.53 -22.38 -3.30
CA SER A 277 18.63 -22.71 -1.89
C SER A 277 18.74 -21.42 -1.04
N PRO A 278 18.26 -21.38 0.22
CA PRO A 278 18.31 -20.19 1.07
C PRO A 278 19.74 -19.65 1.28
N GLU A 279 20.75 -20.51 1.34
CA GLU A 279 22.13 -20.14 1.53
C GLU A 279 22.71 -19.43 0.30
N TYR A 280 22.29 -19.84 -0.90
CA TYR A 280 22.80 -19.34 -2.17
C TYR A 280 22.17 -18.01 -2.61
N ARG A 281 21.07 -17.59 -1.98
CA ARG A 281 20.31 -16.39 -2.38
C ARG A 281 21.14 -15.10 -2.43
N LYS A 282 22.15 -14.95 -1.56
CA LYS A 282 22.99 -13.75 -1.49
C LYS A 282 23.97 -13.65 -2.62
N ASP A 283 24.52 -14.79 -3.04
CA ASP A 283 25.59 -14.87 -4.02
C ASP A 283 25.05 -15.02 -5.44
N PHE A 284 23.82 -15.54 -5.57
CA PHE A 284 23.17 -15.87 -6.85
C PHE A 284 23.22 -14.72 -7.86
N THR A 285 22.78 -13.54 -7.46
CA THR A 285 22.72 -12.37 -8.36
C THR A 285 24.10 -11.96 -8.85
N ALA A 286 25.10 -11.96 -7.97
CA ALA A 286 26.46 -11.59 -8.32
C ALA A 286 27.12 -12.63 -9.25
N GLU A 287 26.99 -13.92 -8.94
CA GLU A 287 27.54 -15.01 -9.74
C GLU A 287 26.90 -15.07 -11.13
N VAL A 288 25.57 -14.98 -11.23
CA VAL A 288 24.87 -15.01 -12.53
C VAL A 288 25.20 -13.77 -13.36
N LYS A 289 25.30 -12.58 -12.75
CA LYS A 289 25.77 -11.38 -13.47
C LYS A 289 27.18 -11.54 -14.00
N ALA A 290 28.10 -12.02 -13.17
CA ALA A 290 29.49 -12.26 -13.59
C ALA A 290 29.56 -13.27 -14.74
N GLU A 291 28.71 -14.31 -14.71
CA GLU A 291 28.64 -15.30 -15.79
C GLU A 291 28.09 -14.69 -17.09
N LEU A 292 26.99 -13.94 -17.01
CA LEU A 292 26.39 -13.30 -18.19
C LEU A 292 27.32 -12.26 -18.83
N TYR A 293 28.10 -11.50 -18.03
CA TYR A 293 29.04 -10.51 -18.56
C TYR A 293 30.24 -11.12 -19.29
N LYS A 294 30.43 -12.43 -19.27
CA LYS A 294 31.41 -13.11 -20.14
C LYS A 294 30.97 -13.14 -21.61
N TYR A 295 29.67 -13.04 -21.84
CA TYR A 295 29.08 -13.17 -23.17
C TYR A 295 28.50 -11.85 -23.72
N VAL A 296 28.15 -10.91 -22.84
CA VAL A 296 27.61 -9.61 -23.24
C VAL A 296 28.47 -8.49 -22.70
N ASN A 297 28.40 -7.32 -23.37
CA ASN A 297 29.14 -6.14 -22.93
C ASN A 297 28.64 -5.70 -21.53
N GLN A 298 29.56 -5.24 -20.66
CA GLN A 298 29.26 -4.72 -19.33
C GLN A 298 28.28 -3.54 -19.33
N ALA A 299 28.15 -2.81 -20.43
CA ALA A 299 27.14 -1.78 -20.63
C ALA A 299 25.73 -2.34 -20.87
N THR A 300 25.58 -3.67 -21.11
CA THR A 300 24.28 -4.31 -21.31
C THR A 300 23.57 -4.44 -19.95
N PRO A 301 22.37 -3.88 -19.76
CA PRO A 301 21.65 -4.04 -18.50
C PRO A 301 21.21 -5.50 -18.33
N ILE A 302 21.58 -6.08 -17.20
CA ILE A 302 21.17 -7.43 -16.79
C ILE A 302 20.20 -7.28 -15.62
N TYR A 303 18.97 -7.80 -15.78
CA TYR A 303 17.93 -7.75 -14.78
C TYR A 303 17.81 -9.12 -14.11
N ILE A 304 18.16 -9.15 -12.83
CA ILE A 304 18.01 -10.31 -11.94
C ILE A 304 17.40 -9.79 -10.66
N ASN A 305 16.16 -10.17 -10.40
CA ASN A 305 15.42 -9.69 -9.24
C ASN A 305 14.77 -10.87 -8.52
N SER A 306 14.81 -10.87 -7.20
CA SER A 306 13.97 -11.76 -6.40
C SER A 306 12.50 -11.35 -6.54
N MET A 307 11.59 -12.27 -6.26
CA MET A 307 10.16 -11.97 -6.24
C MET A 307 9.81 -10.85 -5.27
N LYS A 308 10.52 -10.78 -4.15
CA LYS A 308 10.33 -9.71 -3.16
C LYS A 308 10.74 -8.34 -3.72
N GLU A 309 11.88 -8.26 -4.41
CA GLU A 309 12.33 -7.02 -5.06
C GLU A 309 11.38 -6.60 -6.16
N GLN A 310 10.91 -7.55 -6.95
CA GLN A 310 9.98 -7.29 -8.04
C GLN A 310 8.62 -6.80 -7.51
N ALA A 311 8.05 -7.46 -6.49
CA ALA A 311 6.85 -6.98 -5.83
C ALA A 311 7.06 -5.58 -5.23
N GLY A 312 8.22 -5.34 -4.60
CA GLY A 312 8.59 -4.02 -4.08
C GLY A 312 8.65 -2.94 -5.16
N PHE A 313 9.15 -3.27 -6.35
CA PHE A 313 9.17 -2.34 -7.48
C PHE A 313 7.75 -1.93 -7.92
N TYR A 314 6.86 -2.89 -8.06
CA TYR A 314 5.46 -2.62 -8.44
C TYR A 314 4.68 -1.88 -7.36
N LEU A 315 4.94 -2.18 -6.09
CA LEU A 315 4.29 -1.54 -4.94
C LEU A 315 5.01 -0.28 -4.45
N ASN A 316 5.99 0.23 -5.20
CA ASN A 316 6.78 1.38 -4.78
C ASN A 316 5.93 2.62 -4.50
N TYR A 317 4.88 2.84 -5.30
CA TYR A 317 3.94 3.95 -5.08
C TYR A 317 3.23 3.81 -3.72
N GLU A 318 2.65 2.65 -3.42
CA GLU A 318 1.93 2.39 -2.16
C GLU A 318 2.86 2.44 -0.96
N GLN A 319 4.06 1.90 -1.08
CA GLN A 319 5.07 1.94 -0.02
C GLN A 319 5.52 3.38 0.26
N ASN A 320 5.72 4.19 -0.77
CA ASN A 320 6.08 5.60 -0.61
C ASN A 320 4.91 6.40 -0.03
N LEU A 321 3.70 6.16 -0.51
CA LEU A 321 2.48 6.75 0.04
C LEU A 321 2.31 6.39 1.52
N PHE A 322 2.49 5.11 1.87
CA PHE A 322 2.46 4.65 3.26
C PHE A 322 3.50 5.36 4.14
N ARG A 323 4.76 5.45 3.68
CA ARG A 323 5.84 6.14 4.42
C ARG A 323 5.49 7.60 4.66
N LEU A 324 5.03 8.30 3.62
CA LEU A 324 4.68 9.73 3.69
C LEU A 324 3.52 9.96 4.66
N ILE A 325 2.43 9.21 4.52
CA ILE A 325 1.26 9.34 5.39
C ILE A 325 1.60 8.94 6.83
N SER A 326 2.46 7.94 7.05
CA SER A 326 2.92 7.53 8.38
C SER A 326 3.69 8.64 9.09
N ILE A 327 4.60 9.33 8.39
CA ILE A 327 5.33 10.47 8.94
C ILE A 327 4.36 11.59 9.30
N LEU A 328 3.43 11.94 8.41
CA LEU A 328 2.41 12.95 8.67
C LEU A 328 1.52 12.57 9.86
N SER A 329 1.15 11.29 9.99
CA SER A 329 0.37 10.79 11.13
C SER A 329 1.11 11.00 12.46
N ILE A 330 2.41 10.68 12.51
CA ILE A 330 3.23 10.87 13.71
C ILE A 330 3.28 12.36 14.07
N VAL A 331 3.53 13.24 13.10
CA VAL A 331 3.55 14.69 13.31
C VAL A 331 2.20 15.19 13.82
N CYS A 332 1.09 14.74 13.22
CA CYS A 332 -0.27 15.11 13.66
C CYS A 332 -0.55 14.65 15.10
N ILE A 333 -0.11 13.43 15.48
CA ILE A 333 -0.23 12.94 16.86
C ILE A 333 0.54 13.85 17.81
N LEU A 334 1.81 14.17 17.52
CA LEU A 334 2.64 15.03 18.37
C LEU A 334 2.02 16.41 18.56
N ILE A 335 1.54 17.04 17.49
CA ILE A 335 0.86 18.34 17.55
C ILE A 335 -0.43 18.24 18.38
N SER A 336 -1.21 17.15 18.20
CA SER A 336 -2.44 16.94 18.98
C SER A 336 -2.16 16.73 20.46
N LEU A 337 -1.09 16.02 20.81
CA LEU A 337 -0.66 15.85 22.20
C LEU A 337 -0.26 17.18 22.84
N LEU A 338 0.48 18.02 22.13
CA LEU A 338 0.84 19.37 22.58
C LEU A 338 -0.41 20.25 22.77
N GLY A 339 -1.37 20.18 21.86
CA GLY A 339 -2.63 20.91 21.95
C GLY A 339 -3.48 20.49 23.16
N ILE A 340 -3.59 19.17 23.38
CA ILE A 340 -4.28 18.62 24.56
C ILE A 340 -3.57 19.00 25.84
N TYR A 341 -2.23 18.85 25.87
CA TYR A 341 -1.40 19.25 27.01
C TYR A 341 -1.65 20.71 27.40
N ALA A 342 -1.53 21.63 26.45
CA ALA A 342 -1.77 23.05 26.67
C ALA A 342 -3.21 23.33 27.15
N SER A 343 -4.20 22.65 26.56
CA SER A 343 -5.61 22.80 26.96
C SER A 343 -5.89 22.33 28.38
N VAL A 344 -5.32 21.18 28.77
CA VAL A 344 -5.48 20.63 30.12
C VAL A 344 -4.77 21.50 31.13
N THR A 345 -3.54 21.99 30.85
CA THR A 345 -2.81 22.94 31.71
C THR A 345 -3.64 24.17 31.97
N LEU A 346 -4.12 24.84 30.95
CA LEU A 346 -4.92 26.06 31.09
C LEU A 346 -6.25 25.81 31.82
N SER A 347 -6.90 24.66 31.56
CA SER A 347 -8.12 24.28 32.26
C SER A 347 -7.90 24.03 33.72
N THR A 348 -6.75 23.44 34.08
CA THR A 348 -6.38 23.15 35.46
C THR A 348 -6.04 24.45 36.22
N GLU A 349 -5.27 25.35 35.60
CA GLU A 349 -4.99 26.67 36.19
C GLU A 349 -6.28 27.42 36.53
N ARG A 350 -7.24 27.44 35.64
CA ARG A 350 -8.54 28.11 35.86
C ARG A 350 -9.40 27.45 36.93
N ARG A 351 -9.26 26.15 37.13
CA ARG A 351 -10.06 25.37 38.09
C ARG A 351 -9.29 24.98 39.34
N LYS A 352 -8.11 25.59 39.61
CA LYS A 352 -7.27 25.30 40.80
C LYS A 352 -8.07 25.40 42.10
N LYS A 353 -8.87 26.47 42.28
CA LYS A 353 -9.72 26.67 43.46
C LYS A 353 -10.79 25.58 43.59
N GLU A 354 -11.49 25.24 42.51
CA GLU A 354 -12.51 24.17 42.50
C GLU A 354 -11.89 22.82 42.89
N VAL A 355 -10.70 22.49 42.31
CA VAL A 355 -9.97 21.28 42.63
C VAL A 355 -9.52 21.25 44.08
N ALA A 356 -9.01 22.39 44.63
CA ALA A 356 -8.60 22.49 46.02
C ALA A 356 -9.77 22.29 46.98
N ILE A 357 -10.91 22.95 46.74
CA ILE A 357 -12.13 22.81 47.56
C ILE A 357 -12.64 21.34 47.53
N ARG A 358 -12.67 20.73 46.38
CA ARG A 358 -13.08 19.31 46.24
C ARG A 358 -12.13 18.36 46.96
N LYS A 359 -10.81 18.63 46.92
CA LYS A 359 -9.79 17.84 47.63
C LYS A 359 -9.94 17.94 49.13
N ILE A 360 -10.25 19.13 49.67
CA ILE A 360 -10.56 19.34 51.09
C ILE A 360 -11.84 18.60 51.50
N ASN A 361 -12.84 18.56 50.62
CA ASN A 361 -14.10 17.82 50.80
C ASN A 361 -13.97 16.31 50.55
N GLY A 362 -12.75 15.76 50.46
CA GLY A 362 -12.49 14.32 50.38
C GLY A 362 -12.58 13.73 48.95
N ALA A 363 -12.57 14.54 47.88
CA ALA A 363 -12.56 14.04 46.53
C ALA A 363 -11.26 13.26 46.25
N THR A 364 -11.40 12.06 45.72
CA THR A 364 -10.28 11.22 45.32
C THR A 364 -9.57 11.74 44.07
N PRO A 365 -8.30 11.46 43.85
CA PRO A 365 -7.59 11.80 42.61
C PRO A 365 -8.29 11.29 41.34
N GLN A 366 -8.96 10.14 41.45
CA GLN A 366 -9.73 9.54 40.35
C GLN A 366 -10.94 10.38 39.95
N THR A 367 -11.66 11.00 40.93
CA THR A 367 -12.80 11.88 40.67
C THR A 367 -12.35 13.14 39.92
N ILE A 368 -11.20 13.70 40.30
CA ILE A 368 -10.62 14.87 39.64
C ILE A 368 -10.17 14.51 38.22
N LEU A 369 -9.50 13.37 38.07
CA LEU A 369 -9.10 12.84 36.74
C LEU A 369 -10.29 12.69 35.81
N PHE A 370 -11.37 12.06 36.27
CA PHE A 370 -12.57 11.82 35.47
C PHE A 370 -13.22 13.13 34.99
N MET A 371 -13.20 14.18 35.81
CA MET A 371 -13.74 15.49 35.45
C MET A 371 -13.00 16.12 34.24
N PHE A 372 -11.65 15.97 34.16
CA PHE A 372 -10.88 16.48 33.03
C PHE A 372 -10.96 15.55 31.81
N CYS A 373 -10.96 14.24 32.03
CA CYS A 373 -11.10 13.25 30.96
C CYS A 373 -12.45 13.35 30.24
N LYS A 374 -13.55 13.57 30.95
CA LYS A 374 -14.90 13.67 30.38
C LYS A 374 -14.98 14.66 29.21
N SER A 375 -14.40 15.86 29.38
CA SER A 375 -14.39 16.88 28.32
C SER A 375 -13.59 16.45 27.08
N SER A 376 -12.43 15.83 27.31
CA SER A 376 -11.56 15.38 26.21
C SER A 376 -12.10 14.15 25.48
N ILE A 377 -12.75 13.24 26.23
CA ILE A 377 -13.43 12.08 25.63
C ILE A 377 -14.62 12.55 24.76
N LEU A 378 -15.41 13.52 25.23
CA LEU A 378 -16.49 14.09 24.42
C LEU A 378 -15.96 14.73 23.13
N GLN A 379 -14.83 15.44 23.18
CA GLN A 379 -14.17 15.99 22.00
C GLN A 379 -13.70 14.90 21.04
N LEU A 380 -13.16 13.79 21.56
CA LEU A 380 -12.80 12.63 20.73
C LEU A 380 -14.00 12.03 19.99
N PHE A 381 -15.14 11.88 20.69
CA PHE A 381 -16.37 11.39 20.06
C PHE A 381 -16.85 12.30 18.95
N ILE A 382 -16.91 13.62 19.19
CA ILE A 382 -17.31 14.61 18.17
C ILE A 382 -16.35 14.56 16.98
N SER A 383 -15.03 14.51 17.24
CA SER A 383 -14.02 14.46 16.20
C SER A 383 -14.10 13.16 15.38
N ALA A 384 -14.33 12.02 16.03
CA ALA A 384 -14.50 10.73 15.35
C ALA A 384 -15.79 10.70 14.52
N ALA A 385 -16.88 11.26 15.03
CA ALA A 385 -18.16 11.34 14.30
C ALA A 385 -18.04 12.17 13.00
N ILE A 386 -17.14 13.13 12.94
CA ILE A 386 -16.81 13.90 11.73
C ILE A 386 -15.77 13.19 10.86
N ALA A 387 -14.71 12.69 11.49
CA ALA A 387 -13.57 12.12 10.78
C ALA A 387 -13.91 10.80 10.06
N PHE A 388 -14.69 9.91 10.68
CA PHE A 388 -14.96 8.60 10.10
C PHE A 388 -15.78 8.65 8.81
N PRO A 389 -16.88 9.41 8.71
CA PRO A 389 -17.56 9.57 7.42
C PRO A 389 -16.66 10.18 6.33
N LEU A 390 -15.87 11.20 6.67
CA LEU A 390 -14.90 11.81 5.74
C LEU A 390 -13.85 10.79 5.29
N LEU A 391 -13.33 9.99 6.22
CA LEU A 391 -12.36 8.94 5.93
C LEU A 391 -12.97 7.89 4.99
N ILE A 392 -14.21 7.45 5.23
CA ILE A 392 -14.91 6.50 4.35
C ILE A 392 -15.05 7.08 2.95
N MET A 393 -15.41 8.35 2.81
CA MET A 393 -15.56 9.03 1.53
C MET A 393 -14.20 9.07 0.77
N ILE A 394 -13.11 9.43 1.46
CA ILE A 394 -11.76 9.46 0.88
C ILE A 394 -11.32 8.05 0.48
N LEU A 395 -11.53 7.06 1.37
CA LEU A 395 -11.15 5.67 1.12
C LEU A 395 -11.92 5.06 -0.04
N THR A 396 -13.22 5.28 -0.14
CA THR A 396 -14.02 4.76 -1.27
C THR A 396 -13.53 5.33 -2.59
N SER A 397 -13.28 6.65 -2.65
CA SER A 397 -12.74 7.28 -3.85
C SER A 397 -11.34 6.75 -4.20
N TRP A 398 -10.46 6.59 -3.21
CA TRP A 398 -9.11 6.09 -3.43
C TRP A 398 -9.08 4.61 -3.83
N LEU A 399 -9.87 3.76 -3.17
CA LEU A 399 -9.93 2.33 -3.46
C LEU A 399 -10.58 2.02 -4.81
N GLN A 400 -11.37 2.93 -5.39
CA GLN A 400 -11.95 2.73 -6.73
C GLN A 400 -10.90 2.60 -7.82
N HIS A 401 -9.68 3.11 -7.62
CA HIS A 401 -8.58 2.99 -8.56
C HIS A 401 -7.93 1.60 -8.56
N TYR A 402 -8.28 0.74 -7.60
CA TYR A 402 -7.74 -0.61 -7.51
C TYR A 402 -8.77 -1.64 -7.95
N THR A 403 -8.33 -2.62 -8.72
CA THR A 403 -9.15 -3.77 -9.13
C THR A 403 -9.41 -4.70 -7.95
N VAL A 404 -8.40 -4.95 -7.13
CA VAL A 404 -8.49 -5.73 -5.88
C VAL A 404 -8.41 -4.78 -4.70
N ARG A 405 -9.45 -4.78 -3.87
CA ARG A 405 -9.62 -3.83 -2.75
C ARG A 405 -9.89 -4.55 -1.45
N ILE A 406 -9.37 -3.98 -0.38
CA ILE A 406 -9.75 -4.37 0.97
C ILE A 406 -11.19 -3.95 1.27
N PRO A 407 -11.97 -4.72 2.01
CA PRO A 407 -13.28 -4.28 2.50
C PRO A 407 -13.10 -3.19 3.57
N ILE A 408 -13.93 -2.15 3.50
CA ILE A 408 -13.99 -1.12 4.54
C ILE A 408 -14.87 -1.65 5.68
N GLY A 409 -14.24 -2.39 6.61
CA GLY A 409 -14.93 -2.92 7.80
C GLY A 409 -15.00 -1.90 8.94
N VAL A 410 -15.84 -2.17 9.94
CA VAL A 410 -16.03 -1.32 11.15
C VAL A 410 -14.89 -1.48 12.14
N ILE A 411 -14.27 -2.65 12.22
CA ILE A 411 -13.24 -3.01 13.21
C ILE A 411 -12.06 -2.01 13.23
N PRO A 412 -11.46 -1.60 12.09
CA PRO A 412 -10.39 -0.62 12.08
C PRO A 412 -10.75 0.72 12.75
N PHE A 413 -11.98 1.20 12.55
CA PHE A 413 -12.45 2.46 13.16
C PHE A 413 -12.54 2.35 14.67
N ILE A 414 -13.00 1.21 15.19
CA ILE A 414 -13.05 0.94 16.63
C ILE A 414 -11.62 0.90 17.21
N ILE A 415 -10.69 0.22 16.54
CA ILE A 415 -9.29 0.14 16.98
C ILE A 415 -8.66 1.54 17.00
N LEU A 416 -8.85 2.33 15.96
CA LEU A 416 -8.34 3.70 15.87
C LEU A 416 -8.92 4.58 16.97
N PHE A 417 -10.21 4.46 17.26
CA PHE A 417 -10.85 5.21 18.32
C PHE A 417 -10.28 4.85 19.69
N ILE A 418 -10.16 3.55 20.01
CA ILE A 418 -9.58 3.06 21.26
C ILE A 418 -8.12 3.52 21.41
N LEU A 419 -7.32 3.43 20.33
CA LEU A 419 -5.94 3.90 20.32
C LEU A 419 -5.85 5.39 20.71
N MET A 420 -6.69 6.22 20.11
CA MET A 420 -6.72 7.66 20.41
C MET A 420 -7.21 7.95 21.84
N VAL A 421 -8.18 7.20 22.35
CA VAL A 421 -8.60 7.29 23.76
C VAL A 421 -7.44 6.99 24.69
N ILE A 422 -6.67 5.93 24.44
CA ILE A 422 -5.50 5.55 25.24
C ILE A 422 -4.44 6.66 25.22
N VAL A 423 -4.12 7.19 24.05
CA VAL A 423 -3.11 8.25 23.86
C VAL A 423 -3.51 9.53 24.61
N VAL A 424 -4.77 9.96 24.46
CA VAL A 424 -5.29 11.15 25.13
C VAL A 424 -5.36 10.96 26.65
N ALA A 425 -5.87 9.81 27.10
CA ALA A 425 -5.94 9.50 28.53
C ALA A 425 -4.56 9.44 29.18
N ALA A 426 -3.57 8.82 28.53
CA ALA A 426 -2.19 8.75 29.00
C ALA A 426 -1.60 10.17 29.17
N THR A 427 -1.84 11.06 28.21
CA THR A 427 -1.38 12.47 28.28
C THR A 427 -2.00 13.20 29.45
N ILE A 428 -3.31 13.06 29.67
CA ILE A 428 -4.04 13.70 30.76
C ILE A 428 -3.56 13.14 32.11
N ILE A 429 -3.41 11.83 32.24
CA ILE A 429 -2.95 11.18 33.48
C ILE A 429 -1.53 11.65 33.81
N TRP A 430 -0.62 11.67 32.85
CA TRP A 430 0.75 12.13 33.04
C TRP A 430 0.79 13.58 33.57
N GLN A 431 -0.02 14.45 33.00
CA GLN A 431 -0.09 15.85 33.35
C GLN A 431 -0.71 16.06 34.74
N LEU A 432 -1.82 15.37 35.06
CA LEU A 432 -2.51 15.51 36.33
C LEU A 432 -1.72 14.92 37.49
N ARG A 433 -0.90 13.88 37.31
CA ARG A 433 0.04 13.37 38.33
C ARG A 433 1.01 14.44 38.78
N ARG A 434 1.48 15.31 37.89
CA ARG A 434 2.34 16.44 38.22
C ARG A 434 1.63 17.49 39.08
N ILE A 435 0.33 17.67 38.86
CA ILE A 435 -0.47 18.68 39.61
C ILE A 435 -1.02 18.11 40.91
N ALA A 436 -1.35 16.83 40.97
CA ALA A 436 -1.85 16.18 42.17
C ALA A 436 -0.83 16.22 43.36
N ASN A 437 0.45 16.39 43.05
CA ASN A 437 1.53 16.51 44.04
C ASN A 437 1.69 17.94 44.57
N LEU A 438 0.94 18.95 44.10
CA LEU A 438 0.97 20.30 44.64
C LEU A 438 0.20 20.36 45.98
N ASN A 439 0.80 21.03 46.95
CA ASN A 439 0.22 21.17 48.29
C ASN A 439 -1.02 22.09 48.27
N PRO A 440 -2.23 21.62 48.68
CA PRO A 440 -3.46 22.44 48.66
C PRO A 440 -3.35 23.71 49.49
N ALA A 441 -2.56 23.68 50.60
CA ALA A 441 -2.37 24.81 51.49
C ALA A 441 -1.63 26.00 50.84
N GLU A 442 -0.71 25.72 49.88
CA GLU A 442 0.00 26.77 49.14
C GLU A 442 -0.90 27.47 48.13
N ILE A 443 -1.87 26.74 47.54
CA ILE A 443 -2.78 27.29 46.52
C ILE A 443 -3.76 28.29 47.12
N ILE A 444 -4.13 28.12 48.40
CA ILE A 444 -5.08 29.00 49.08
C ILE A 444 -4.36 30.21 49.69
N LYS A 445 -3.06 30.10 50.00
CA LYS A 445 -2.26 31.14 50.68
C LYS A 445 -1.70 32.21 49.71
N THR A 446 -1.76 32.00 48.40
CA THR A 446 -1.22 32.90 47.36
C THR A 446 -2.22 34.02 46.94
N GLU A 447 -3.16 34.37 47.80
CA GLU A 447 -3.92 35.61 47.85
C GLU A 447 -3.72 36.22 49.22
#